data_43d897a78708b94dbe32a498db2ec995
#
_entry.id   43d897a78708b94dbe32a498db2ec995
#
_cell.length_a   1.000
_cell.length_b   1.000
_cell.length_c   1.000
_cell.angle_alpha   90.00
_cell.angle_beta   90.00
_cell.angle_gamma   90.00
#
_symmetry.space_group_name_H-M   'P 1'
#
loop_
_entity.id
_entity.type
_entity.pdbx_description
1 polymer ?
#
loop_
_entity_poly.entity_id
_entity_poly.type
_entity_poly.pdbx_seq_one_letter_code
_entity_poly.pdbx_strand_id
1 'polypeptide(L)'
;MERLFLYLKNLPIHGILYRISENFPAKEVSPTEKKGVKIAAQNRKAFHDYFVEDRYEAGIELAGTEVKSIRAGTLNLKDSYCTIKDGELFVHSMHISPYEKGNIFNRDPVRTRRLLMHKREIRKLHALIKQDGYTLVPLSVYFKDARVKLEVGLCKGKKN
;
A
#
# COMPACT_ATOMS: atom_id res chain seq x y z
N MET A 1 -2.03 22.63 -20.74
CA MET A 1 -2.21 22.09 -20.41
C MET A 1 -2.70 21.35 -20.42
N GLU A 2 -2.48 21.19 -20.21
CA GLU A 2 -2.86 20.57 -19.92
C GLU A 2 -2.54 19.78 -19.85
N ARG A 3 -1.88 19.57 -19.68
CA ARG A 3 -1.60 18.72 -19.31
C ARG A 3 -1.61 18.28 -18.51
N LEU A 4 -1.45 18.43 -18.07
CA LEU A 4 -1.64 17.84 -17.12
C LEU A 4 -2.55 17.36 -16.89
N PHE A 5 -2.84 17.54 -17.12
CA PHE A 5 -3.74 16.98 -16.80
C PHE A 5 -3.97 16.23 -17.40
N LEU A 6 -3.53 16.18 -17.79
CA LEU A 6 -3.74 15.41 -18.11
C LEU A 6 -3.39 14.47 -17.96
N TYR A 7 -2.96 14.49 -17.48
CA TYR A 7 -2.72 13.61 -17.11
C TYR A 7 -3.18 13.20 -16.54
N LEU A 8 -3.21 13.49 -16.20
CA LEU A 8 -3.68 13.19 -15.59
C LEU A 8 -4.50 12.65 -15.78
N LYS A 9 -4.53 13.10 -16.24
CA LYS A 9 -5.30 12.66 -16.33
C LYS A 9 -5.42 11.59 -16.61
N ASN A 10 -4.95 11.23 -16.79
CA ASN A 10 -4.90 10.26 -16.87
C ASN A 10 -4.52 9.71 -16.30
N LEU A 11 -4.00 10.00 -15.82
CA LEU A 11 -3.68 9.62 -15.24
C LEU A 11 -3.99 9.06 -14.53
N PRO A 12 -3.86 8.93 -14.45
CA PRO A 12 -4.05 8.56 -13.74
C PRO A 12 -4.24 8.28 -13.13
N ILE A 13 -3.97 8.57 -13.04
CA ILE A 13 -4.11 8.70 -12.55
C ILE A 13 -4.14 8.50 -12.00
N HIS A 14 -3.68 8.52 -11.94
CA HIS A 14 -3.58 8.68 -11.53
C HIS A 14 -3.33 8.96 -11.14
N GLY A 15 -2.95 9.19 -11.03
CA GLY A 15 -2.72 9.76 -10.76
C GLY A 15 -2.63 10.36 -10.77
N ILE A 16 -2.49 10.48 -10.90
CA ILE A 16 -2.61 11.18 -11.04
C ILE A 16 -2.87 11.83 -11.12
N LEU A 17 -2.80 12.24 -11.15
CA LEU A 17 -3.14 12.97 -11.22
C LEU A 17 -3.17 13.34 -10.78
N TYR A 18 -2.88 13.74 -10.38
CA TYR A 18 -3.03 14.37 -10.00
C TYR A 18 -2.38 15.01 -9.58
N ARG A 19 -1.73 15.54 -9.59
CA ARG A 19 -1.38 16.37 -9.21
C ARG A 19 -1.49 17.49 -9.37
N ILE A 20 -1.64 17.82 -9.45
CA ILE A 20 -1.83 18.97 -9.45
C ILE A 20 -1.73 19.80 -8.35
N SER A 21 -1.46 20.40 -8.20
CA SER A 21 -1.27 21.15 -7.38
C SER A 21 -1.39 21.09 -6.25
N GLU A 22 -0.93 21.03 -6.24
CA GLU A 22 -0.32 21.45 -5.60
C GLU A 22 -0.66 22.07 -4.38
N ASN A 23 -1.38 22.65 -4.20
CA ASN A 23 -1.74 23.36 -3.03
C ASN A 23 -2.94 22.85 -2.33
N PHE A 24 -3.32 21.65 -2.70
CA PHE A 24 -4.31 21.01 -1.91
C PHE A 24 -3.65 20.54 -0.65
N PRO A 25 -4.00 21.07 0.51
CA PRO A 25 -3.66 20.36 1.70
C PRO A 25 -4.18 18.97 1.46
N ALA A 26 -3.31 18.03 1.58
CA ALA A 26 -3.72 16.66 1.61
C ALA A 26 -4.73 16.56 2.72
N LYS A 27 -5.97 16.85 2.41
CA LYS A 27 -7.03 16.44 3.28
C LYS A 27 -6.92 14.94 3.32
N GLU A 28 -6.55 14.46 4.47
CA GLU A 28 -6.64 13.06 4.72
C GLU A 28 -8.08 12.68 4.54
N VAL A 29 -8.39 12.30 3.32
CA VAL A 29 -9.65 11.63 3.10
C VAL A 29 -9.51 10.32 3.82
N SER A 30 -10.24 10.17 4.87
CA SER A 30 -10.33 8.90 5.56
C SER A 30 -10.56 7.81 4.52
N PRO A 31 -9.80 6.72 4.59
CA PRO A 31 -9.99 5.62 3.64
C PRO A 31 -11.44 5.14 3.56
N THR A 32 -12.20 5.35 4.62
CA THR A 32 -13.61 4.94 4.67
C THR A 32 -14.52 5.74 3.76
N GLU A 33 -14.05 6.85 3.23
CA GLU A 33 -14.90 7.74 2.43
C GLU A 33 -14.84 7.47 0.93
N LYS A 34 -13.99 6.56 0.51
CA LYS A 34 -13.89 6.22 -0.91
C LYS A 34 -15.01 5.27 -1.30
N LYS A 35 -15.86 5.67 -2.22
CA LYS A 35 -16.93 4.81 -2.73
C LYS A 35 -16.35 3.50 -3.27
N GLY A 36 -16.97 2.38 -2.92
CA GLY A 36 -16.58 1.07 -3.42
C GLY A 36 -15.33 0.49 -2.78
N VAL A 37 -14.80 1.11 -1.74
CA VAL A 37 -13.63 0.63 -1.03
C VAL A 37 -14.04 0.09 0.34
N LYS A 38 -13.67 -1.15 0.61
CA LYS A 38 -13.91 -1.78 1.91
C LYS A 38 -12.57 -2.06 2.57
N ILE A 39 -12.33 -1.42 3.70
CA ILE A 39 -11.07 -1.56 4.41
C ILE A 39 -11.03 -2.88 5.16
N ALA A 40 -9.96 -3.66 4.95
CA ALA A 40 -9.74 -4.91 5.64
C ALA A 40 -8.87 -4.71 6.89
N ALA A 41 -7.86 -3.82 6.82
CA ALA A 41 -7.00 -3.55 7.96
C ALA A 41 -6.31 -2.19 7.79
N GLN A 42 -5.98 -1.59 8.92
CA GLN A 42 -5.20 -0.33 8.96
C GLN A 42 -4.02 -0.48 9.90
N ASN A 43 -2.94 0.18 9.57
CA ASN A 43 -1.74 0.21 10.39
C ASN A 43 -1.72 1.49 11.24
N ARG A 44 -2.43 1.48 12.33
CA ARG A 44 -2.55 2.66 13.19
C ARG A 44 -1.22 3.06 13.81
N LYS A 45 -0.37 2.08 14.11
CA LYS A 45 0.93 2.34 14.70
C LYS A 45 1.82 3.12 13.73
N ALA A 46 1.71 2.85 12.44
CA ALA A 46 2.50 3.58 11.44
C ALA A 46 2.17 5.07 11.45
N PHE A 47 0.90 5.42 11.58
CA PHE A 47 0.48 6.83 11.65
C PHE A 47 0.97 7.52 12.92
N HIS A 48 1.15 6.76 13.99
CA HIS A 48 1.69 7.27 15.24
C HIS A 48 3.21 7.46 15.17
N ASP A 49 3.92 6.50 14.58
CA ASP A 49 5.39 6.45 14.61
C ASP A 49 6.07 7.19 13.46
N TYR A 50 5.35 7.47 12.39
CA TYR A 50 5.92 8.02 11.17
C TYR A 50 5.13 9.23 10.66
N PHE A 51 5.86 10.14 10.01
CA PHE A 51 5.23 11.16 9.18
C PHE A 51 5.02 10.57 7.79
N VAL A 52 3.77 10.50 7.34
CA VAL A 52 3.45 9.99 6.00
C VAL A 52 3.55 11.15 5.01
N GLU A 53 4.58 11.10 4.16
CA GLU A 53 4.83 12.16 3.18
C GLU A 53 4.01 11.95 1.91
N ASP A 54 3.85 10.70 1.49
CA ASP A 54 3.12 10.38 0.27
C ASP A 54 2.54 8.99 0.37
N ARG A 55 1.56 8.69 -0.47
CA ARG A 55 0.84 7.41 -0.44
C ARG A 55 0.71 6.86 -1.85
N TYR A 56 0.84 5.55 -1.98
CA TYR A 56 0.75 4.84 -3.26
C TYR A 56 -0.15 3.63 -3.12
N GLU A 57 -0.94 3.36 -4.16
CA GLU A 57 -1.76 2.16 -4.21
C GLU A 57 -1.00 1.08 -4.98
N ALA A 58 -0.88 -0.10 -4.38
CA ALA A 58 -0.22 -1.24 -5.01
C ALA A 58 -1.17 -2.45 -5.01
N GLY A 59 -1.07 -3.27 -6.04
CA GLY A 59 -1.67 -4.60 -6.01
C GLY A 59 -0.81 -5.50 -5.15
N ILE A 60 -1.35 -6.65 -4.78
CA ILE A 60 -0.61 -7.61 -3.97
C ILE A 60 -0.83 -9.02 -4.50
N GLU A 61 0.26 -9.78 -4.61
CA GLU A 61 0.19 -11.19 -5.02
C GLU A 61 -0.23 -12.05 -3.85
N LEU A 62 -1.42 -12.65 -3.96
CA LEU A 62 -2.00 -13.46 -2.90
C LEU A 62 -2.47 -14.80 -3.44
N ALA A 63 -2.38 -15.82 -2.59
CA ALA A 63 -3.03 -17.10 -2.86
C ALA A 63 -4.53 -16.97 -2.54
N GLY A 64 -5.35 -17.86 -3.11
CA GLY A 64 -6.80 -17.83 -2.88
C GLY A 64 -7.17 -17.96 -1.41
N THR A 65 -6.44 -18.78 -0.65
CA THR A 65 -6.68 -18.93 0.79
C THR A 65 -6.38 -17.65 1.55
N GLU A 66 -5.37 -16.90 1.13
CA GLU A 66 -5.04 -15.62 1.75
C GLU A 66 -6.14 -14.58 1.51
N VAL A 67 -6.69 -14.55 0.31
CA VAL A 67 -7.82 -13.63 0.00
C VAL A 67 -9.02 -13.96 0.88
N LYS A 68 -9.32 -15.24 1.05
CA LYS A 68 -10.43 -15.66 1.91
C LYS A 68 -10.22 -15.25 3.37
N SER A 69 -8.98 -15.39 3.87
CA SER A 69 -8.64 -14.96 5.22
C SER A 69 -8.77 -13.45 5.38
N ILE A 70 -8.36 -12.69 4.40
CA ILE A 70 -8.51 -11.23 4.43
C ILE A 70 -9.99 -10.84 4.47
N ARG A 71 -10.82 -11.51 3.71
CA ARG A 71 -12.28 -11.29 3.76
C ARG A 71 -12.87 -11.60 5.12
N ALA A 72 -12.30 -12.57 5.82
CA ALA A 72 -12.72 -12.92 7.17
C ALA A 72 -12.16 -11.95 8.23
N GLY A 73 -11.35 -10.98 7.83
CA GLY A 73 -10.83 -9.97 8.75
C GLY A 73 -9.61 -10.42 9.56
N THR A 74 -8.92 -11.46 9.14
CA THR A 74 -7.81 -12.05 9.89
C THR A 74 -6.44 -11.56 9.39
N LEU A 75 -6.34 -10.29 9.10
CA LEU A 75 -5.13 -9.64 8.59
C LEU A 75 -4.60 -8.67 9.64
N ASN A 76 -3.29 -8.68 9.85
CA ASN A 76 -2.63 -7.77 10.77
C ASN A 76 -1.42 -7.14 10.10
N LEU A 77 -1.34 -5.82 10.12
CA LEU A 77 -0.25 -5.05 9.55
C LEU A 77 0.80 -4.61 10.57
N LYS A 78 0.63 -4.98 11.83
CA LYS A 78 1.55 -4.58 12.88
C LYS A 78 2.97 -5.04 12.56
N ASP A 79 3.93 -4.12 12.69
CA ASP A 79 5.35 -4.37 12.46
C ASP A 79 5.68 -4.81 11.03
N SER A 80 4.77 -4.61 10.09
CA SER A 80 5.03 -4.87 8.68
C SER A 80 5.80 -3.70 8.06
N TYR A 81 6.55 -4.00 7.01
CA TYR A 81 7.32 -2.99 6.28
C TYR A 81 7.50 -3.43 4.84
N CYS A 82 7.86 -2.48 3.99
CA CYS A 82 8.08 -2.75 2.58
C CYS A 82 9.54 -2.53 2.20
N THR A 83 10.04 -3.32 1.26
CA THR A 83 11.38 -3.15 0.71
C THR A 83 11.35 -3.21 -0.81
N ILE A 84 12.37 -2.63 -1.44
CA ILE A 84 12.57 -2.73 -2.88
C ILE A 84 13.85 -3.51 -3.12
N LYS A 85 13.74 -4.57 -3.90
CA LYS A 85 14.87 -5.40 -4.26
C LYS A 85 14.77 -5.78 -5.73
N ASP A 86 15.87 -5.55 -6.48
CA ASP A 86 15.95 -5.87 -7.90
C ASP A 86 14.79 -5.27 -8.73
N GLY A 87 14.42 -4.03 -8.38
CA GLY A 87 13.34 -3.33 -9.07
C GLY A 87 11.94 -3.82 -8.75
N GLU A 88 11.79 -4.67 -7.75
CA GLU A 88 10.51 -5.19 -7.30
C GLU A 88 10.22 -4.75 -5.88
N LEU A 89 8.94 -4.56 -5.58
CA LEU A 89 8.48 -4.11 -4.28
C LEU A 89 7.90 -5.29 -3.51
N PHE A 90 8.29 -5.42 -2.24
CA PHE A 90 7.84 -6.52 -1.37
C PHE A 90 7.33 -5.99 -0.05
N VAL A 91 6.33 -6.69 0.52
CA VAL A 91 5.87 -6.44 1.88
C VAL A 91 6.30 -7.61 2.77
N HIS A 92 6.83 -7.27 3.94
CA HIS A 92 7.35 -8.24 4.91
C HIS A 92 6.55 -8.17 6.20
N SER A 93 6.45 -9.30 6.88
CA SER A 93 5.86 -9.40 8.22
C SER A 93 4.38 -9.00 8.28
N MET A 94 3.70 -9.03 7.15
CA MET A 94 2.26 -8.85 7.13
C MET A 94 1.62 -10.20 7.44
N HIS A 95 0.92 -10.28 8.58
CA HIS A 95 0.34 -11.53 9.03
C HIS A 95 -1.06 -11.73 8.46
N ILE A 96 -1.24 -12.84 7.76
CA ILE A 96 -2.55 -13.28 7.28
C ILE A 96 -2.76 -14.68 7.86
N SER A 97 -3.77 -14.82 8.71
CA SER A 97 -4.04 -16.10 9.38
C SER A 97 -4.38 -17.19 8.35
N PRO A 98 -3.99 -18.45 8.60
CA PRO A 98 -4.39 -19.54 7.73
C PRO A 98 -5.90 -19.63 7.64
N TYR A 99 -6.40 -19.96 6.46
CA TYR A 99 -7.83 -20.17 6.26
C TYR A 99 -8.20 -21.56 6.79
N GLU A 100 -9.17 -21.64 7.68
CA GLU A 100 -9.51 -22.90 8.36
C GLU A 100 -9.79 -24.05 7.40
N LYS A 101 -10.43 -23.73 6.28
CA LYS A 101 -10.78 -24.74 5.27
C LYS A 101 -9.75 -24.90 4.17
N GLY A 102 -8.60 -24.24 4.30
CA GLY A 102 -7.54 -24.26 3.28
C GLY A 102 -6.65 -25.48 3.34
N ASN A 103 -6.48 -26.04 4.53
CA ASN A 103 -5.62 -27.22 4.76
C ASN A 103 -4.26 -27.08 4.09
N ILE A 104 -3.95 -27.98 3.14
CA ILE A 104 -2.66 -28.01 2.43
C ILE A 104 -2.42 -26.81 1.52
N PHE A 105 -3.46 -26.06 1.20
CA PHE A 105 -3.35 -24.87 0.34
C PHE A 105 -2.99 -23.61 1.10
N ASN A 106 -2.90 -23.66 2.42
CA ASN A 106 -2.50 -22.51 3.22
C ASN A 106 -1.02 -22.20 3.03
N ARG A 107 -0.70 -20.92 3.06
CA ARG A 107 0.68 -20.42 2.96
C ARG A 107 1.16 -20.00 4.34
N ASP A 108 2.48 -19.80 4.45
CA ASP A 108 3.07 -19.24 5.66
C ASP A 108 2.38 -17.92 6.00
N PRO A 109 1.83 -17.75 7.20
CA PRO A 109 1.11 -16.51 7.57
C PRO A 109 1.91 -15.23 7.40
N VAL A 110 3.21 -15.28 7.59
CA VAL A 110 4.07 -14.09 7.51
C VAL A 110 5.02 -14.10 6.32
N ARG A 111 4.69 -14.87 5.29
CA ARG A 111 5.55 -14.93 4.11
C ARG A 111 5.70 -13.56 3.46
N THR A 112 6.85 -13.34 2.84
CA THR A 112 7.08 -12.14 2.04
C THR A 112 6.19 -12.18 0.79
N ARG A 113 5.50 -11.09 0.51
CA ARG A 113 4.59 -11.01 -0.64
C ARG A 113 5.02 -9.89 -1.56
N ARG A 114 4.92 -10.16 -2.85
CA ARG A 114 5.28 -9.18 -3.86
C ARG A 114 4.13 -8.21 -4.06
N LEU A 115 4.46 -6.93 -4.15
CA LEU A 115 3.50 -5.89 -4.46
C LEU A 115 3.62 -5.51 -5.93
N LEU A 116 2.49 -5.19 -6.53
CA LEU A 116 2.41 -4.85 -7.95
C LEU A 116 2.20 -3.36 -8.11
N MET A 117 3.20 -2.70 -8.66
CA MET A 117 3.19 -1.26 -8.89
C MET A 117 3.95 -0.99 -10.19
N HIS A 118 3.68 0.14 -10.82
CA HIS A 118 4.41 0.50 -12.04
C HIS A 118 5.90 0.63 -11.74
N LYS A 119 6.73 0.09 -12.62
CA LYS A 119 8.18 0.10 -12.42
C LYS A 119 8.75 1.51 -12.31
N ARG A 120 8.13 2.46 -12.99
CA ARG A 120 8.51 3.87 -12.89
C ARG A 120 8.36 4.38 -11.46
N GLU A 121 7.24 4.04 -10.82
CA GLU A 121 6.98 4.45 -9.44
C GLU A 121 7.94 3.76 -8.47
N ILE A 122 8.21 2.48 -8.69
CA ILE A 122 9.16 1.73 -7.85
C ILE A 122 10.55 2.36 -7.93
N ARG A 123 11.00 2.72 -9.13
CA ARG A 123 12.30 3.37 -9.29
C ARG A 123 12.37 4.72 -8.60
N LYS A 124 11.30 5.50 -8.70
CA LYS A 124 11.20 6.78 -8.02
C LYS A 124 11.29 6.62 -6.50
N LEU A 125 10.55 5.67 -5.96
CA LEU A 125 10.56 5.38 -4.53
C LEU A 125 11.94 4.90 -4.07
N HIS A 126 12.58 4.06 -4.86
CA HIS A 126 13.91 3.55 -4.55
C HIS A 126 14.93 4.68 -4.43
N ALA A 127 14.86 5.64 -5.35
CA ALA A 127 15.74 6.80 -5.30
C ALA A 127 15.49 7.65 -4.06
N LEU A 128 14.25 7.89 -3.70
CA LEU A 128 13.90 8.68 -2.52
C LEU A 128 14.36 7.99 -1.23
N ILE A 129 14.22 6.67 -1.14
CA ILE A 129 14.69 5.91 0.01
C ILE A 129 16.20 6.05 0.17
N LYS A 130 16.95 5.94 -0.91
CA LYS A 130 18.41 6.04 -0.86
C LYS A 130 18.91 7.44 -0.56
N GLN A 131 18.29 8.45 -1.15
CA GLN A 131 18.78 9.82 -1.04
C GLN A 131 18.33 10.52 0.22
N ASP A 132 17.08 10.32 0.61
CA ASP A 132 16.46 11.11 1.66
C ASP A 132 16.12 10.31 2.92
N GLY A 133 16.48 9.04 2.95
CA GLY A 133 16.26 8.20 4.13
C GLY A 133 14.80 7.90 4.43
N TYR A 134 13.95 7.89 3.40
CA TYR A 134 12.56 7.50 3.59
C TYR A 134 12.42 5.99 3.81
N THR A 135 11.31 5.63 4.44
CA THR A 135 10.93 4.24 4.69
C THR A 135 9.58 3.97 4.05
N LEU A 136 9.38 2.79 3.53
CA LEU A 136 8.09 2.37 3.00
C LEU A 136 7.37 1.51 4.03
N VAL A 137 6.17 1.92 4.38
CA VAL A 137 5.36 1.24 5.40
C VAL A 137 3.97 0.97 4.82
N PRO A 138 3.44 -0.26 4.95
CA PRO A 138 2.07 -0.50 4.55
C PRO A 138 1.12 0.20 5.52
N LEU A 139 0.21 0.99 4.98
CA LEU A 139 -0.71 1.81 5.78
C LEU A 139 -2.06 1.15 5.94
N SER A 140 -2.58 0.54 4.87
CA SER A 140 -3.86 -0.14 4.93
C SER A 140 -3.98 -1.17 3.82
N VAL A 141 -4.86 -2.13 4.03
CA VAL A 141 -5.26 -3.11 3.01
C VAL A 141 -6.76 -2.99 2.83
N TYR A 142 -7.21 -2.96 1.61
CA TYR A 142 -8.62 -2.77 1.31
C TYR A 142 -9.02 -3.50 0.04
N PHE A 143 -10.34 -3.70 -0.11
CA PHE A 143 -10.91 -4.24 -1.34
C PHE A 143 -11.41 -3.10 -2.21
N LYS A 144 -11.01 -3.10 -3.45
CA LYS A 144 -11.46 -2.14 -4.46
C LYS A 144 -11.84 -2.94 -5.69
N ASP A 145 -13.12 -2.87 -6.08
CA ASP A 145 -13.64 -3.64 -7.21
C ASP A 145 -13.28 -5.12 -7.11
N ALA A 146 -13.52 -5.72 -5.95
CA ALA A 146 -13.26 -7.12 -5.64
C ALA A 146 -11.76 -7.52 -5.66
N ARG A 147 -10.87 -6.56 -5.81
CA ARG A 147 -9.41 -6.80 -5.75
C ARG A 147 -8.83 -6.30 -4.45
N VAL A 148 -7.86 -7.04 -3.94
CA VAL A 148 -7.14 -6.61 -2.73
C VAL A 148 -6.06 -5.63 -3.14
N LYS A 149 -6.07 -4.46 -2.51
CA LYS A 149 -5.05 -3.43 -2.71
C LYS A 149 -4.40 -3.10 -1.39
N LEU A 150 -3.16 -2.64 -1.47
CA LEU A 150 -2.40 -2.23 -0.30
C LEU A 150 -1.94 -0.79 -0.51
N GLU A 151 -2.20 0.05 0.47
CA GLU A 151 -1.71 1.43 0.45
C GLU A 151 -0.33 1.48 1.08
N VAL A 152 0.66 1.90 0.29
CA VAL A 152 2.05 2.02 0.74
C VAL A 152 2.31 3.47 1.06
N GLY A 153 2.85 3.75 2.23
CA GLY A 153 3.24 5.09 2.63
C GLY A 153 4.73 5.33 2.51
N LEU A 154 5.10 6.45 1.90
CA LEU A 154 6.47 6.94 1.92
C LEU A 154 6.61 7.77 3.19
N CYS A 155 7.37 7.28 4.16
CA CYS A 155 7.34 7.80 5.51
C CYS A 155 8.72 8.19 6.03
N LYS A 156 8.73 9.12 6.97
CA LYS A 156 9.91 9.41 7.78
C LYS A 156 9.59 9.14 9.23
N GLY A 157 10.54 8.53 9.94
CA GLY A 157 10.38 8.27 11.36
C GLY A 157 10.30 9.58 12.15
N LYS A 158 9.42 9.59 13.15
CA LYS A 158 9.32 10.72 14.07
C LYS A 158 10.49 10.66 15.04
N LYS A 159 11.22 11.77 15.15
CA LYS A 159 12.28 11.86 16.13
C LYS A 159 11.67 12.30 17.46
N ASN A 160 12.11 11.64 18.50
CA ASN A 160 11.74 12.02 19.87
C ASN A 160 12.57 13.20 20.33
#